data_a60e79d498c3419fbfdd94005ac19306
#
_entry.id   a60e79d498c3419fbfdd94005ac19306
#
_cell.length_a   1.000
_cell.length_b   1.000
_cell.length_c   1.000
_cell.angle_alpha   90.00
_cell.angle_beta   90.00
_cell.angle_gamma   90.00
#
_symmetry.space_group_name_H-M   'P 1'
#
loop_
_entity.id
_entity.type
_entity.pdbx_description
1 polymer ?
#
loop_
_entity_poly.entity_id
_entity_poly.type
_entity_poly.pdbx_seq_one_letter_code
_entity_poly.pdbx_strand_id
1 'polypeptide(L)'
;EDMQPVKYKSAMKANYAKAGVKTARWHIVRDYTGCKDFIREVGYPVIVKPDNGVGASHTYKLSSDDELNYFFATKDETVYIMEEFVNGTVHSYDAIIDAKGEPLFETGNVTMDSIMDIVNTNGNSCYYIEKTLPDAMRDVGRRTVAAFGVKSRFVHLEFFVLNADQPALGKKGDILGLEVNMRPSGGFSADMFNFANSTDVYKIWADMVAYDRSTISSEGREHFYCCFCGRRDGK
;
A
#
# COMPACT_ATOMS: atom_id res chain seq x y z
N GLU A 1 2.89 18.04 13.39
CA GLU A 1 1.98 17.00 12.90
C GLU A 1 2.42 15.64 13.44
N ASP A 2 1.51 14.87 14.05
CA ASP A 2 1.85 13.54 14.58
C ASP A 2 1.96 12.54 13.42
N MET A 3 3.18 12.06 13.14
CA MET A 3 3.46 11.10 12.07
C MET A 3 3.40 9.63 12.55
N GLN A 4 3.18 9.37 13.85
CA GLN A 4 3.12 8.02 14.40
C GLN A 4 2.09 7.12 13.68
N PRO A 5 0.86 7.61 13.38
CA PRO A 5 -0.16 6.80 12.70
C PRO A 5 0.22 6.31 11.30
N VAL A 6 1.18 6.97 10.65
CA VAL A 6 1.63 6.65 9.28
C VAL A 6 3.07 6.16 9.22
N LYS A 7 3.72 6.01 10.38
CA LYS A 7 5.10 5.55 10.51
C LYS A 7 5.18 4.07 10.89
N TYR A 8 4.31 3.64 11.79
CA TYR A 8 4.28 2.26 12.30
C TYR A 8 3.12 1.49 11.67
N LYS A 9 3.43 0.32 11.10
CA LYS A 9 2.42 -0.55 10.46
C LYS A 9 1.34 -0.99 11.45
N SER A 10 1.71 -1.28 12.69
CA SER A 10 0.77 -1.57 13.78
C SER A 10 -0.19 -0.42 14.07
N ALA A 11 0.28 0.84 14.04
CA ALA A 11 -0.57 2.01 14.23
C ALA A 11 -1.48 2.26 13.02
N MET A 12 -0.99 2.01 11.79
CA MET A 12 -1.82 2.07 10.57
C MET A 12 -3.04 1.15 10.67
N LYS A 13 -2.88 -0.07 11.21
CA LYS A 13 -3.97 -1.05 11.38
C LYS A 13 -5.13 -0.50 12.21
N ALA A 14 -4.83 0.23 13.29
CA ALA A 14 -5.84 0.86 14.14
C ALA A 14 -6.63 1.95 13.40
N ASN A 15 -5.97 2.70 12.52
CA ASN A 15 -6.63 3.74 11.71
C ASN A 15 -7.42 3.14 10.54
N TYR A 16 -6.95 2.07 9.90
CA TYR A 16 -7.74 1.31 8.94
C TYR A 16 -9.04 0.79 9.57
N ALA A 17 -8.97 0.29 10.80
CA ALA A 17 -10.18 -0.15 11.53
C ALA A 17 -11.19 1.00 11.72
N LYS A 18 -10.73 2.22 12.03
CA LYS A 18 -11.61 3.42 12.10
C LYS A 18 -12.25 3.76 10.75
N ALA A 19 -11.54 3.51 9.65
CA ALA A 19 -12.05 3.66 8.29
C ALA A 19 -13.06 2.56 7.91
N GLY A 20 -13.27 1.55 8.74
CA GLY A 20 -14.04 0.36 8.39
C GLY A 20 -13.36 -0.47 7.28
N VAL A 21 -12.04 -0.36 7.16
CA VAL A 21 -11.23 -1.10 6.20
C VAL A 21 -10.55 -2.25 6.92
N LYS A 22 -10.80 -3.47 6.46
CA LYS A 22 -10.11 -4.66 6.97
C LYS A 22 -8.62 -4.62 6.60
N THR A 23 -7.81 -5.30 7.40
CA THR A 23 -6.39 -5.54 7.13
C THR A 23 -6.07 -6.99 7.38
N ALA A 24 -4.90 -7.47 6.95
CA ALA A 24 -4.38 -8.75 7.42
C ALA A 24 -4.39 -8.80 8.96
N ARG A 25 -4.71 -9.97 9.56
CA ARG A 25 -4.50 -10.18 10.99
C ARG A 25 -3.02 -10.06 11.29
N TRP A 26 -2.67 -9.62 12.48
CA TRP A 26 -1.29 -9.28 12.80
C TRP A 26 -0.92 -9.45 14.27
N HIS A 27 0.36 -9.60 14.52
CA HIS A 27 0.96 -9.73 15.86
C HIS A 27 2.30 -9.01 15.90
N ILE A 28 2.62 -8.30 17.00
CA ILE A 28 3.98 -7.77 17.20
C ILE A 28 4.89 -8.91 17.63
N VAL A 29 6.00 -9.07 16.93
CA VAL A 29 7.01 -10.09 17.23
C VAL A 29 7.75 -9.72 18.51
N ARG A 30 7.32 -10.27 19.63
CA ARG A 30 7.96 -10.11 20.95
C ARG A 30 8.80 -11.32 21.31
N ASP A 31 8.22 -12.50 21.19
CA ASP A 31 8.83 -13.77 21.55
C ASP A 31 8.33 -14.89 20.62
N TYR A 32 9.01 -16.02 20.69
CA TYR A 32 8.71 -17.19 19.87
C TYR A 32 7.32 -17.78 20.16
N THR A 33 6.94 -17.86 21.42
CA THR A 33 5.66 -18.48 21.84
C THR A 33 4.48 -17.69 21.29
N GLY A 34 4.47 -16.36 21.43
CA GLY A 34 3.42 -15.51 20.89
C GLY A 34 3.30 -15.61 19.37
N CYS A 35 4.43 -15.71 18.66
CA CYS A 35 4.43 -15.94 17.22
C CYS A 35 3.86 -17.30 16.85
N LYS A 36 4.18 -18.36 17.61
CA LYS A 36 3.60 -19.71 17.39
C LYS A 36 2.11 -19.73 17.65
N ASP A 37 1.62 -19.03 18.65
CA ASP A 37 0.19 -18.95 18.94
C ASP A 37 -0.55 -18.21 17.82
N PHE A 38 0.01 -17.12 17.33
CA PHE A 38 -0.54 -16.41 16.16
C PHE A 38 -0.55 -17.29 14.90
N ILE A 39 0.54 -18.03 14.64
CA ILE A 39 0.61 -18.96 13.49
C ILE A 39 -0.42 -20.09 13.60
N ARG A 40 -0.71 -20.59 14.82
CA ARG A 40 -1.78 -21.60 15.02
C ARG A 40 -3.14 -21.05 14.65
N GLU A 41 -3.36 -19.74 14.84
CA GLU A 41 -4.62 -19.08 14.48
C GLU A 41 -4.74 -18.84 12.97
N VAL A 42 -3.67 -18.35 12.32
CA VAL A 42 -3.75 -17.87 10.92
C VAL A 42 -3.23 -18.89 9.90
N GLY A 43 -2.41 -19.84 10.32
CA GLY A 43 -1.70 -20.78 9.45
C GLY A 43 -0.46 -20.18 8.79
N TYR A 44 0.33 -21.08 8.19
CA TYR A 44 1.43 -20.69 7.29
C TYR A 44 0.90 -20.47 5.85
N PRO A 45 1.58 -19.65 5.01
CA PRO A 45 2.71 -18.79 5.36
C PRO A 45 2.29 -17.54 6.13
N VAL A 46 3.24 -16.93 6.84
CA VAL A 46 3.10 -15.60 7.44
C VAL A 46 4.15 -14.65 6.87
N ILE A 47 3.85 -13.34 6.89
CA ILE A 47 4.78 -12.29 6.48
C ILE A 47 5.32 -11.59 7.72
N VAL A 48 6.64 -11.50 7.84
CA VAL A 48 7.31 -10.76 8.92
C VAL A 48 8.09 -9.60 8.33
N LYS A 49 7.86 -8.41 8.83
CA LYS A 49 8.49 -7.17 8.32
C LYS A 49 8.71 -6.17 9.45
N PRO A 50 9.66 -5.22 9.32
CA PRO A 50 9.81 -4.14 10.29
C PRO A 50 8.50 -3.39 10.51
N ASP A 51 8.12 -3.16 11.77
CA ASP A 51 6.94 -2.34 12.11
C ASP A 51 7.13 -0.90 11.64
N ASN A 52 8.38 -0.40 11.72
CA ASN A 52 8.79 0.89 11.19
C ASN A 52 9.83 0.67 10.08
N GLY A 53 9.48 0.99 8.83
CA GLY A 53 10.36 0.85 7.68
C GLY A 53 9.62 1.11 6.38
N VAL A 54 10.37 1.41 5.34
CA VAL A 54 9.86 1.68 3.99
C VAL A 54 10.46 0.67 3.01
N GLY A 55 9.68 0.33 1.99
CA GLY A 55 10.06 -0.68 1.01
C GLY A 55 10.02 -2.11 1.57
N ALA A 56 10.36 -3.07 0.76
CA ALA A 56 10.31 -4.49 1.12
C ALA A 56 11.59 -5.02 1.80
N SER A 57 12.51 -4.15 2.22
CA SER A 57 13.73 -4.57 2.90
C SER A 57 13.41 -5.24 4.25
N HIS A 58 14.11 -6.34 4.54
CA HIS A 58 13.89 -7.16 5.74
C HIS A 58 12.45 -7.70 5.87
N THR A 59 11.79 -7.95 4.73
CA THR A 59 10.49 -8.63 4.68
C THR A 59 10.71 -10.11 4.40
N TYR A 60 10.19 -10.96 5.29
CA TYR A 60 10.34 -12.40 5.26
C TYR A 60 8.98 -13.05 5.05
N LYS A 61 8.91 -14.04 4.17
CA LYS A 61 7.78 -14.96 4.07
C LYS A 61 8.21 -16.26 4.77
N LEU A 62 7.58 -16.58 5.87
CA LEU A 62 7.87 -17.78 6.65
C LEU A 62 6.80 -18.82 6.38
N SER A 63 7.21 -20.01 5.95
CA SER A 63 6.32 -21.10 5.50
C SER A 63 6.42 -22.34 6.39
N SER A 64 7.32 -22.36 7.36
CA SER A 64 7.56 -23.48 8.25
C SER A 64 8.12 -23.06 9.61
N ASP A 65 8.09 -24.00 10.56
CA ASP A 65 8.72 -23.82 11.88
C ASP A 65 10.25 -23.66 11.77
N ASP A 66 10.89 -24.33 10.83
CA ASP A 66 12.32 -24.20 10.60
C ASP A 66 12.70 -22.78 10.16
N GLU A 67 11.91 -22.19 9.26
CA GLU A 67 12.09 -20.79 8.83
C GLU A 67 11.83 -19.81 9.99
N LEU A 68 10.84 -20.09 10.83
CA LEU A 68 10.59 -19.28 12.03
C LEU A 68 11.76 -19.38 13.01
N ASN A 69 12.31 -20.57 13.24
CA ASN A 69 13.50 -20.79 14.09
C ASN A 69 14.72 -20.02 13.54
N TYR A 70 14.93 -20.09 12.21
CA TYR A 70 16.01 -19.36 11.56
C TYR A 70 15.84 -17.85 11.69
N PHE A 71 14.63 -17.34 11.50
CA PHE A 71 14.32 -15.92 11.68
C PHE A 71 14.68 -15.47 13.10
N PHE A 72 14.26 -16.19 14.15
CA PHE A 72 14.59 -15.84 15.55
C PHE A 72 16.07 -15.92 15.87
N ALA A 73 16.80 -16.83 15.22
CA ALA A 73 18.25 -16.97 15.40
C ALA A 73 19.05 -15.86 14.70
N THR A 74 18.49 -15.20 13.69
CA THR A 74 19.23 -14.27 12.83
C THR A 74 18.69 -12.84 12.80
N LYS A 75 17.45 -12.61 13.35
CA LYS A 75 16.87 -11.27 13.38
C LYS A 75 17.71 -10.32 14.23
N ASP A 76 17.73 -9.07 13.83
CA ASP A 76 18.30 -7.97 14.61
C ASP A 76 17.34 -7.47 15.71
N GLU A 77 17.70 -6.36 16.37
CA GLU A 77 16.92 -5.72 17.44
C GLU A 77 15.71 -4.92 16.92
N THR A 78 15.45 -4.92 15.62
CA THR A 78 14.31 -4.24 15.03
C THR A 78 12.99 -4.82 15.56
N VAL A 79 12.04 -3.95 15.83
CA VAL A 79 10.68 -4.36 16.15
C VAL A 79 9.99 -4.80 14.87
N TYR A 80 9.56 -6.06 14.83
CA TYR A 80 8.87 -6.66 13.69
C TYR A 80 7.37 -6.83 13.97
N ILE A 81 6.58 -6.74 12.90
CA ILE A 81 5.19 -7.16 12.84
C ILE A 81 5.09 -8.43 12.01
N MET A 82 4.34 -9.41 12.51
CA MET A 82 3.98 -10.63 11.78
C MET A 82 2.55 -10.50 11.30
N GLU A 83 2.31 -10.78 10.03
CA GLU A 83 0.98 -10.66 9.41
C GLU A 83 0.57 -11.99 8.76
N GLU A 84 -0.72 -12.27 8.77
CA GLU A 84 -1.33 -13.30 7.96
C GLU A 84 -1.05 -13.04 6.48
N PHE A 85 -0.73 -14.09 5.72
CA PHE A 85 -0.50 -13.96 4.29
C PHE A 85 -1.80 -13.65 3.55
N VAL A 86 -1.78 -12.58 2.77
CA VAL A 86 -2.89 -12.18 1.92
C VAL A 86 -2.62 -12.60 0.47
N ASN A 87 -3.49 -13.45 -0.08
CA ASN A 87 -3.48 -13.76 -1.50
C ASN A 87 -4.25 -12.66 -2.26
N GLY A 88 -3.57 -11.60 -2.60
CA GLY A 88 -4.14 -10.44 -3.25
C GLY A 88 -3.15 -9.75 -4.17
N THR A 89 -3.67 -9.02 -5.14
CA THR A 89 -2.90 -8.12 -5.99
C THR A 89 -2.83 -6.74 -5.32
N VAL A 90 -1.66 -6.10 -5.37
CA VAL A 90 -1.49 -4.77 -4.78
C VAL A 90 -2.03 -3.71 -5.74
N HIS A 91 -2.98 -2.96 -5.26
CA HIS A 91 -3.55 -1.77 -5.91
C HIS A 91 -3.26 -0.55 -5.04
N SER A 92 -3.23 0.63 -5.64
CA SER A 92 -3.13 1.86 -4.87
C SER A 92 -4.31 2.80 -5.12
N TYR A 93 -4.50 3.68 -4.15
CA TYR A 93 -5.19 4.94 -4.30
C TYR A 93 -4.17 6.05 -4.13
N ASP A 94 -3.95 6.82 -5.18
CA ASP A 94 -3.01 7.94 -5.24
C ASP A 94 -3.80 9.24 -5.39
N ALA A 95 -3.56 10.21 -4.52
CA ALA A 95 -4.33 11.45 -4.55
C ALA A 95 -3.56 12.67 -4.06
N ILE A 96 -3.98 13.84 -4.52
CA ILE A 96 -3.59 15.15 -3.98
C ILE A 96 -4.78 15.68 -3.20
N ILE A 97 -4.60 15.84 -1.89
CA ILE A 97 -5.66 16.20 -0.94
C ILE A 97 -5.49 17.67 -0.52
N ASP A 98 -6.58 18.43 -0.51
CA ASP A 98 -6.62 19.82 -0.09
C ASP A 98 -6.63 20.00 1.45
N ALA A 99 -6.70 21.24 1.93
CA ALA A 99 -6.74 21.57 3.36
C ALA A 99 -8.04 21.13 4.05
N LYS A 100 -9.10 20.82 3.31
CA LYS A 100 -10.37 20.31 3.84
C LYS A 100 -10.40 18.79 3.93
N GLY A 101 -9.44 18.11 3.28
CA GLY A 101 -9.41 16.66 3.16
C GLY A 101 -10.08 16.13 1.89
N GLU A 102 -10.37 17.03 0.92
CA GLU A 102 -11.01 16.67 -0.34
C GLU A 102 -9.96 16.45 -1.44
N PRO A 103 -10.17 15.48 -2.33
CA PRO A 103 -9.22 15.19 -3.39
C PRO A 103 -9.34 16.19 -4.55
N LEU A 104 -8.22 16.84 -4.91
CA LEU A 104 -8.07 17.64 -6.12
C LEU A 104 -7.66 16.80 -7.34
N PHE A 105 -7.10 15.63 -7.09
CA PHE A 105 -6.71 14.63 -8.08
C PHE A 105 -6.76 13.25 -7.45
N GLU A 106 -7.23 12.26 -8.21
CA GLU A 106 -7.30 10.85 -7.79
C GLU A 106 -6.94 9.94 -8.96
N THR A 107 -6.18 8.92 -8.68
CA THR A 107 -5.85 7.84 -9.63
C THR A 107 -5.49 6.58 -8.86
N GLY A 108 -5.17 5.50 -9.57
CA GLY A 108 -4.70 4.27 -8.96
C GLY A 108 -3.73 3.53 -9.85
N ASN A 109 -2.83 2.76 -9.22
CA ASN A 109 -1.99 1.83 -9.95
C ASN A 109 -2.24 0.40 -9.50
N VAL A 110 -1.86 -0.53 -10.36
CA VAL A 110 -1.87 -1.98 -10.10
C VAL A 110 -0.45 -2.50 -10.28
N THR A 111 0.09 -3.10 -9.23
CA THR A 111 1.40 -3.75 -9.26
C THR A 111 1.20 -5.24 -9.56
N MET A 112 1.70 -5.70 -10.70
CA MET A 112 1.44 -7.07 -11.19
C MET A 112 2.12 -8.12 -10.32
N ASP A 113 3.35 -7.85 -9.88
CA ASP A 113 4.13 -8.73 -9.02
C ASP A 113 4.30 -8.12 -7.63
N SER A 114 4.39 -8.95 -6.62
CA SER A 114 4.71 -8.50 -5.26
C SER A 114 6.09 -7.84 -5.25
N ILE A 115 6.19 -6.62 -4.68
CA ILE A 115 7.48 -5.93 -4.51
C ILE A 115 8.47 -6.81 -3.73
N MET A 116 7.98 -7.57 -2.75
CA MET A 116 8.77 -8.54 -2.00
C MET A 116 9.38 -9.62 -2.92
N ASP A 117 8.58 -10.18 -3.84
CA ASP A 117 9.07 -11.20 -4.78
C ASP A 117 10.07 -10.59 -5.77
N ILE A 118 9.80 -9.38 -6.29
CA ILE A 118 10.71 -8.65 -7.18
C ILE A 118 12.07 -8.43 -6.50
N VAL A 119 12.08 -7.97 -5.24
CA VAL A 119 13.30 -7.72 -4.49
C VAL A 119 14.05 -9.02 -4.19
N ASN A 120 13.34 -10.05 -3.69
CA ASN A 120 13.95 -11.32 -3.27
C ASN A 120 14.49 -12.14 -4.45
N THR A 121 13.84 -12.07 -5.62
CA THR A 121 14.28 -12.80 -6.82
C THR A 121 15.11 -11.97 -7.78
N ASN A 122 15.38 -10.71 -7.46
CA ASN A 122 15.96 -9.72 -8.37
C ASN A 122 15.22 -9.69 -9.71
N GLY A 123 13.88 -9.75 -9.64
CA GLY A 123 12.98 -9.88 -10.79
C GLY A 123 12.77 -8.58 -11.57
N ASN A 124 12.12 -8.71 -12.71
CA ASN A 124 11.59 -7.56 -13.45
C ASN A 124 10.40 -6.97 -12.67
N SER A 125 10.08 -5.70 -12.90
CA SER A 125 8.91 -5.07 -12.30
C SER A 125 7.95 -4.57 -13.38
N CYS A 126 6.66 -4.81 -13.17
CA CYS A 126 5.62 -4.28 -14.04
C CYS A 126 4.48 -3.73 -13.19
N TYR A 127 4.08 -2.50 -13.47
CA TYR A 127 2.89 -1.88 -12.89
C TYR A 127 2.24 -0.95 -13.90
N TYR A 128 0.97 -0.70 -13.74
CA TYR A 128 0.24 0.19 -14.65
C TYR A 128 -0.73 1.10 -13.89
N ILE A 129 -0.98 2.26 -14.46
CA ILE A 129 -2.00 3.19 -14.00
C ILE A 129 -3.31 2.80 -14.69
N GLU A 130 -4.36 2.66 -13.90
CA GLU A 130 -5.70 2.34 -14.40
C GLU A 130 -6.29 3.51 -15.20
N LYS A 131 -6.92 3.20 -16.33
CA LYS A 131 -7.66 4.20 -17.13
C LYS A 131 -8.75 4.88 -16.30
N THR A 132 -9.40 4.13 -15.42
CA THR A 132 -10.45 4.62 -14.55
C THR A 132 -10.26 4.02 -13.17
N LEU A 133 -10.16 4.86 -12.15
CA LEU A 133 -10.11 4.40 -10.77
C LEU A 133 -11.45 3.74 -10.41
N PRO A 134 -11.47 2.44 -10.03
CA PRO A 134 -12.70 1.75 -9.66
C PRO A 134 -13.41 2.43 -8.48
N ASP A 135 -14.74 2.50 -8.52
CA ASP A 135 -15.52 3.19 -7.47
C ASP A 135 -15.29 2.59 -6.07
N ALA A 136 -15.14 1.27 -5.96
CA ALA A 136 -14.81 0.61 -4.70
C ALA A 136 -13.43 1.05 -4.16
N MET A 137 -12.43 1.24 -5.04
CA MET A 137 -11.11 1.73 -4.65
C MET A 137 -11.16 3.21 -4.25
N ARG A 138 -11.93 4.01 -4.99
CA ARG A 138 -12.17 5.42 -4.65
C ARG A 138 -12.82 5.56 -3.28
N ASP A 139 -13.87 4.78 -3.00
CA ASP A 139 -14.56 4.79 -1.71
C ASP A 139 -13.61 4.44 -0.55
N VAL A 140 -12.89 3.31 -0.66
CA VAL A 140 -11.97 2.89 0.40
C VAL A 140 -10.81 3.86 0.58
N GLY A 141 -10.29 4.43 -0.51
CA GLY A 141 -9.24 5.44 -0.48
C GLY A 141 -9.68 6.69 0.27
N ARG A 142 -10.84 7.25 -0.08
CA ARG A 142 -11.40 8.45 0.57
C ARG A 142 -11.71 8.21 2.05
N ARG A 143 -12.29 7.06 2.41
CA ARG A 143 -12.50 6.70 3.83
C ARG A 143 -11.19 6.59 4.59
N THR A 144 -10.15 6.07 3.97
CA THR A 144 -8.81 6.00 4.56
C THR A 144 -8.23 7.41 4.74
N VAL A 145 -8.29 8.28 3.74
CA VAL A 145 -7.88 9.69 3.83
C VAL A 145 -8.55 10.37 5.04
N ALA A 146 -9.87 10.21 5.18
CA ALA A 146 -10.63 10.80 6.29
C ALA A 146 -10.21 10.23 7.65
N ALA A 147 -10.05 8.91 7.78
CA ALA A 147 -9.68 8.26 9.03
C ALA A 147 -8.25 8.58 9.51
N PHE A 148 -7.34 8.84 8.57
CA PHE A 148 -5.98 9.27 8.87
C PHE A 148 -5.85 10.81 9.02
N GLY A 149 -6.94 11.56 8.82
CA GLY A 149 -6.95 13.01 8.94
C GLY A 149 -6.04 13.72 7.94
N VAL A 150 -5.91 13.16 6.72
CA VAL A 150 -5.01 13.68 5.70
C VAL A 150 -5.51 15.03 5.19
N LYS A 151 -4.60 16.01 5.14
CA LYS A 151 -4.86 17.37 4.64
C LYS A 151 -3.61 17.93 3.97
N SER A 152 -3.80 18.73 2.93
CA SER A 152 -2.75 19.44 2.20
C SER A 152 -1.57 18.53 1.86
N ARG A 153 -1.85 17.36 1.24
CA ARG A 153 -0.83 16.34 1.04
C ARG A 153 -1.05 15.49 -0.21
N PHE A 154 0.04 15.05 -0.81
CA PHE A 154 0.03 13.92 -1.73
C PHE A 154 0.06 12.62 -0.93
N VAL A 155 -0.76 11.65 -1.30
CA VAL A 155 -0.80 10.34 -0.66
C VAL A 155 -0.67 9.22 -1.67
N HIS A 156 -0.07 8.13 -1.21
CA HIS A 156 0.00 6.84 -1.88
C HIS A 156 -0.45 5.77 -0.88
N LEU A 157 -1.69 5.32 -1.02
CA LEU A 157 -2.31 4.34 -0.14
C LEU A 157 -2.35 3.00 -0.85
N GLU A 158 -1.78 1.97 -0.23
CA GLU A 158 -1.72 0.63 -0.80
C GLU A 158 -2.77 -0.29 -0.18
N PHE A 159 -3.37 -1.11 -1.04
CA PHE A 159 -4.39 -2.07 -0.68
C PHE A 159 -4.15 -3.40 -1.38
N PHE A 160 -4.56 -4.50 -0.75
CA PHE A 160 -4.75 -5.77 -1.45
C PHE A 160 -6.16 -5.85 -2.01
N VAL A 161 -6.29 -6.29 -3.25
CA VAL A 161 -7.55 -6.80 -3.82
C VAL A 161 -7.44 -8.32 -3.84
N LEU A 162 -8.31 -9.02 -3.11
CA LEU A 162 -8.24 -10.47 -2.95
C LEU A 162 -8.41 -11.21 -4.27
N ASN A 163 -7.48 -12.11 -4.58
CA ASN A 163 -7.51 -12.96 -5.78
C ASN A 163 -8.45 -14.17 -5.62
N ALA A 164 -8.75 -14.56 -4.39
CA ALA A 164 -9.61 -15.67 -4.03
C ALA A 164 -10.26 -15.42 -2.67
N ASP A 165 -11.30 -16.18 -2.34
CA ASP A 165 -11.89 -16.21 -1.01
C ASP A 165 -10.84 -16.67 0.01
N GLN A 166 -10.68 -15.89 1.09
CA GLN A 166 -9.83 -16.25 2.23
C GLN A 166 -10.66 -16.17 3.51
N PRO A 167 -10.77 -17.27 4.27
CA PRO A 167 -11.46 -17.27 5.56
C PRO A 167 -10.93 -16.15 6.45
N ALA A 168 -11.82 -15.47 7.20
CA ALA A 168 -11.53 -14.33 8.06
C ALA A 168 -11.13 -13.02 7.36
N LEU A 169 -10.55 -13.03 6.16
CA LEU A 169 -10.19 -11.82 5.41
C LEU A 169 -11.34 -11.33 4.52
N GLY A 170 -11.92 -12.19 3.68
CA GLY A 170 -13.00 -11.79 2.80
C GLY A 170 -13.16 -12.69 1.59
N LYS A 171 -13.93 -12.20 0.62
CA LYS A 171 -14.18 -12.85 -0.66
C LYS A 171 -13.26 -12.29 -1.74
N LYS A 172 -13.11 -13.03 -2.83
CA LYS A 172 -12.45 -12.53 -4.03
C LYS A 172 -13.00 -11.16 -4.44
N GLY A 173 -12.09 -10.21 -4.64
CA GLY A 173 -12.42 -8.82 -4.98
C GLY A 173 -12.57 -7.89 -3.78
N ASP A 174 -12.63 -8.40 -2.54
CA ASP A 174 -12.63 -7.54 -1.34
C ASP A 174 -11.29 -6.81 -1.21
N ILE A 175 -11.36 -5.58 -0.69
CA ILE A 175 -10.21 -4.67 -0.56
C ILE A 175 -9.76 -4.62 0.90
N LEU A 176 -8.46 -4.87 1.13
CA LEU A 176 -7.84 -4.82 2.45
C LEU A 176 -6.72 -3.77 2.48
N GLY A 177 -6.64 -3.00 3.57
CA GLY A 177 -5.57 -2.02 3.77
C GLY A 177 -4.21 -2.67 3.97
N LEU A 178 -3.21 -2.15 3.28
CA LEU A 178 -1.81 -2.62 3.36
C LEU A 178 -0.91 -1.57 4.00
N GLU A 179 -0.71 -0.42 3.34
CA GLU A 179 0.20 0.62 3.80
C GLU A 179 -0.29 2.03 3.44
N VAL A 180 0.04 3.01 4.27
CA VAL A 180 -0.25 4.43 4.05
C VAL A 180 1.04 5.20 3.92
N ASN A 181 1.25 5.83 2.76
CA ASN A 181 2.40 6.66 2.49
C ASN A 181 1.95 8.12 2.25
N MET A 182 2.47 9.05 3.07
CA MET A 182 2.18 10.49 2.98
C MET A 182 3.10 11.20 1.97
N ARG A 183 3.18 10.63 0.78
CA ARG A 183 4.01 11.08 -0.33
C ARG A 183 3.46 10.53 -1.65
N PRO A 184 3.89 11.05 -2.82
CA PRO A 184 3.60 10.38 -4.08
C PRO A 184 4.25 8.98 -4.15
N SER A 185 3.69 8.11 -4.97
CA SER A 185 4.31 6.84 -5.36
C SER A 185 5.68 7.08 -5.97
N GLY A 186 6.59 6.11 -5.81
CA GLY A 186 7.98 6.22 -6.29
C GLY A 186 8.14 6.00 -7.80
N GLY A 187 9.40 6.06 -8.25
CA GLY A 187 9.76 5.82 -9.66
C GLY A 187 9.18 6.87 -10.60
N PHE A 188 8.67 6.43 -11.73
CA PHE A 188 8.07 7.27 -12.78
C PHE A 188 6.56 7.49 -12.58
N SER A 189 6.00 7.14 -11.42
CA SER A 189 4.55 7.14 -11.20
C SER A 189 3.90 8.49 -11.44
N ALA A 190 4.52 9.60 -11.01
CA ALA A 190 3.96 10.93 -11.22
C ALA A 190 3.85 11.30 -12.72
N ASP A 191 4.86 10.96 -13.51
CA ASP A 191 4.80 11.15 -14.97
C ASP A 191 3.75 10.24 -15.61
N MET A 192 3.65 9.00 -15.14
CA MET A 192 2.63 8.06 -15.60
C MET A 192 1.21 8.54 -15.24
N PHE A 193 1.02 9.17 -14.07
CA PHE A 193 -0.26 9.80 -13.73
C PHE A 193 -0.63 10.89 -14.73
N ASN A 194 0.36 11.70 -15.16
CA ASN A 194 0.15 12.72 -16.18
C ASN A 194 -0.29 12.09 -17.50
N PHE A 195 0.41 11.07 -17.98
CA PHE A 195 0.06 10.38 -19.23
C PHE A 195 -1.32 9.69 -19.14
N ALA A 196 -1.57 8.96 -18.04
CA ALA A 196 -2.81 8.22 -17.88
C ALA A 196 -4.04 9.12 -17.75
N ASN A 197 -3.89 10.32 -17.19
CA ASN A 197 -5.01 11.22 -16.88
C ASN A 197 -5.01 12.52 -17.70
N SER A 198 -4.18 12.65 -18.73
CA SER A 198 -4.04 13.87 -19.56
C SER A 198 -3.97 15.12 -18.69
N THR A 199 -3.06 15.15 -17.71
CA THR A 199 -2.95 16.19 -16.69
C THR A 199 -1.50 16.52 -16.34
N ASP A 200 -1.30 17.41 -15.38
CA ASP A 200 -0.02 17.74 -14.79
C ASP A 200 -0.15 17.73 -13.25
N VAL A 201 0.19 16.59 -12.64
CA VAL A 201 0.10 16.43 -11.17
C VAL A 201 1.11 17.31 -10.44
N TYR A 202 2.22 17.69 -11.08
CA TYR A 202 3.20 18.61 -10.49
C TYR A 202 2.58 19.99 -10.33
N LYS A 203 1.86 20.44 -11.37
CA LYS A 203 1.14 21.72 -11.30
C LYS A 203 -0.02 21.64 -10.31
N ILE A 204 -0.80 20.55 -10.28
CA ILE A 204 -1.89 20.38 -9.29
C ILE A 204 -1.31 20.43 -7.87
N TRP A 205 -0.17 19.77 -7.64
CA TRP A 205 0.53 19.84 -6.35
C TRP A 205 0.97 21.26 -6.00
N ALA A 206 1.62 21.96 -6.91
CA ALA A 206 2.05 23.33 -6.71
C ALA A 206 0.87 24.29 -6.44
N ASP A 207 -0.22 24.15 -7.18
CA ASP A 207 -1.45 24.91 -7.01
C ASP A 207 -2.09 24.63 -5.63
N MET A 208 -2.14 23.37 -5.20
CA MET A 208 -2.65 23.00 -3.89
C MET A 208 -1.82 23.63 -2.78
N VAL A 209 -0.49 23.58 -2.87
CA VAL A 209 0.40 24.17 -1.86
C VAL A 209 0.25 25.70 -1.81
N ALA A 210 0.11 26.35 -2.96
CA ALA A 210 0.05 27.81 -3.05
C ALA A 210 -1.35 28.37 -2.80
N TYR A 211 -2.41 27.67 -3.23
CA TYR A 211 -3.76 28.24 -3.33
C TYR A 211 -4.85 27.32 -2.75
N ASP A 212 -4.50 26.14 -2.24
CA ASP A 212 -5.44 25.13 -1.73
C ASP A 212 -6.53 24.73 -2.76
N ARG A 213 -6.16 24.70 -4.04
CA ARG A 213 -7.04 24.34 -5.16
C ARG A 213 -6.23 23.95 -6.38
N SER A 214 -6.84 23.28 -7.35
CA SER A 214 -6.27 23.10 -8.70
C SER A 214 -6.72 24.23 -9.63
N THR A 215 -5.82 24.72 -10.47
CA THR A 215 -6.15 25.60 -11.61
C THR A 215 -6.34 24.83 -12.92
N ILE A 216 -6.08 23.52 -12.92
CA ILE A 216 -6.27 22.65 -14.08
C ILE A 216 -7.68 22.04 -14.00
N SER A 217 -8.49 22.25 -15.08
CA SER A 217 -9.80 21.62 -15.19
C SER A 217 -9.68 20.10 -15.26
N SER A 218 -10.59 19.39 -14.61
CA SER A 218 -10.77 17.95 -14.78
C SER A 218 -11.73 17.58 -15.91
N GLU A 219 -12.45 18.54 -16.46
CA GLU A 219 -13.46 18.30 -17.50
C GLU A 219 -12.82 18.00 -18.86
N GLY A 220 -13.41 17.05 -19.58
CA GLY A 220 -13.03 16.71 -20.95
C GLY A 220 -11.67 16.03 -21.12
N ARG A 221 -11.05 15.57 -20.03
CA ARG A 221 -9.79 14.83 -20.11
C ARG A 221 -10.00 13.44 -20.67
N GLU A 222 -9.11 13.03 -21.54
CA GLU A 222 -9.01 11.65 -21.94
C GLU A 222 -8.20 10.86 -20.90
N HIS A 223 -8.59 9.61 -20.71
CA HIS A 223 -7.91 8.71 -19.78
C HIS A 223 -7.38 7.48 -20.51
N PHE A 224 -6.20 7.03 -20.13
CA PHE A 224 -5.48 5.93 -20.76
C PHE A 224 -4.95 4.96 -19.70
N TYR A 225 -4.67 3.73 -20.11
CA TYR A 225 -3.76 2.88 -19.36
C TYR A 225 -2.32 3.35 -19.64
N CYS A 226 -1.51 3.48 -18.59
CA CYS A 226 -0.09 3.77 -18.71
C CYS A 226 0.70 2.68 -17.99
N CYS A 227 1.54 1.94 -18.71
CA CYS A 227 2.27 0.80 -18.16
C CYS A 227 3.77 1.11 -18.07
N PHE A 228 4.38 0.72 -16.95
CA PHE A 228 5.82 0.68 -16.76
C PHE A 228 6.28 -0.78 -16.69
N CYS A 229 7.30 -1.13 -17.49
CA CYS A 229 7.97 -2.41 -17.43
C CYS A 229 9.46 -2.20 -17.23
N GLY A 230 9.93 -2.42 -16.01
CA GLY A 230 11.35 -2.38 -15.66
C GLY A 230 11.99 -3.74 -15.87
N ARG A 231 12.92 -3.83 -16.83
CA ARG A 231 13.68 -5.05 -17.08
C ARG A 231 15.07 -4.94 -16.47
N ARG A 232 15.49 -5.98 -15.78
CA ARG A 232 16.85 -6.09 -15.27
C ARG A 232 17.77 -6.72 -16.31
N ASP A 233 19.02 -6.29 -16.33
CA ASP A 233 20.04 -6.86 -17.20
C ASP A 233 20.22 -8.36 -16.90
N GLY A 234 20.30 -9.17 -17.96
CA GLY A 234 20.49 -10.62 -17.85
C GLY A 234 19.24 -11.43 -17.46
N LYS A 235 18.06 -10.82 -17.51
CA LYS A 235 16.76 -11.46 -17.24
C LYS A 235 15.86 -11.50 -18.46
#